data_3ec9dbff445f0706f3d3703f366ba9a4
#
_entry.id   3ec9dbff445f0706f3d3703f366ba9a4
#
_cell.length_a   1.000
_cell.length_b   1.000
_cell.length_c   1.000
_cell.angle_alpha   90.00
_cell.angle_beta   90.00
_cell.angle_gamma   90.00
#
_symmetry.space_group_name_H-M   'P 1'
#
loop_
_entity.id
_entity.type
_entity.pdbx_description
1 polymer ?
#
loop_
_entity_poly.entity_id
_entity_poly.type
_entity_poly.pdbx_seq_one_letter_code
_entity_poly.pdbx_strand_id
1 'polypeptide(L)'
;ALLLGAMKEVQPYLVITVPLVMEKIFKSKVAPIVNKPVMKVLCAIPGLNQVIFKKVRNTLLNAFGGKVREIVMGGAALNPDVEKWFRRFKLPFTVGYGMTEAAPLMAYEDWWEFASKSCGKAIDTVEVRIDSEDPYNKVGEIQARGMNIMSGYYKNEEATKAAFTEDGWMRTGDLGLLDEKGNIFIKGRS
;
A
#
# COMPACT_ATOMS: atom_id res chain seq x y z
N ALA A 1 14.79 7.90 -16.10
CA ALA A 1 15.45 7.04 -17.11
C ALA A 1 16.41 6.05 -16.44
N LEU A 2 17.29 6.49 -15.54
CA LEU A 2 18.31 5.66 -14.87
C LEU A 2 17.68 4.52 -14.03
N LEU A 3 16.65 4.80 -13.23
CA LEU A 3 16.01 3.80 -12.35
C LEU A 3 15.45 2.60 -13.13
N LEU A 4 14.69 2.84 -14.19
CA LEU A 4 14.12 1.74 -14.99
C LEU A 4 15.19 0.99 -15.78
N GLY A 5 16.29 1.65 -16.15
CA GLY A 5 17.46 1.01 -16.74
C GLY A 5 18.11 0.02 -15.77
N ALA A 6 18.43 0.48 -14.57
CA ALA A 6 18.98 -0.36 -13.50
C ALA A 6 18.06 -1.54 -13.14
N MET A 7 16.74 -1.31 -13.05
CA MET A 7 15.78 -2.39 -12.77
C MET A 7 15.75 -3.47 -13.86
N LYS A 8 15.91 -3.08 -15.14
CA LYS A 8 16.01 -4.06 -16.24
C LYS A 8 17.25 -4.91 -16.16
N GLU A 9 18.36 -4.35 -15.70
CA GLU A 9 19.62 -5.07 -15.50
C GLU A 9 19.55 -6.00 -14.29
N VAL A 10 19.08 -5.49 -13.14
CA VAL A 10 19.00 -6.25 -11.87
C VAL A 10 17.88 -7.28 -11.89
N GLN A 11 16.77 -7.03 -12.59
CA GLN A 11 15.58 -7.89 -12.65
C GLN A 11 15.05 -8.31 -11.26
N PRO A 12 14.64 -7.35 -10.41
CA PRO A 12 14.23 -7.64 -9.03
C PRO A 12 12.99 -8.52 -8.98
N TYR A 13 12.89 -9.38 -7.96
CA TYR A 13 11.69 -10.15 -7.63
C TYR A 13 10.69 -9.34 -6.80
N LEU A 14 11.19 -8.51 -5.90
CA LEU A 14 10.43 -7.62 -5.03
C LEU A 14 10.79 -6.16 -5.33
N VAL A 15 9.79 -5.33 -5.49
CA VAL A 15 9.96 -3.87 -5.66
C VAL A 15 9.25 -3.17 -4.51
N ILE A 16 10.01 -2.48 -3.67
CA ILE A 16 9.46 -1.60 -2.63
C ILE A 16 9.51 -0.17 -3.14
N THR A 17 8.40 0.53 -3.14
CA THR A 17 8.30 1.86 -3.73
C THR A 17 7.22 2.71 -3.04
N VAL A 18 7.05 3.95 -3.49
CA VAL A 18 5.96 4.81 -3.06
C VAL A 18 4.87 4.89 -4.15
N PRO A 19 3.60 5.08 -3.79
CA PRO A 19 2.49 5.17 -4.73
C PRO A 19 2.74 6.15 -5.88
N LEU A 20 3.33 7.31 -5.58
CA LEU A 20 3.62 8.35 -6.57
C LEU A 20 4.45 7.86 -7.77
N VAL A 21 5.41 6.96 -7.54
CA VAL A 21 6.24 6.38 -8.62
C VAL A 21 5.39 5.53 -9.53
N MET A 22 4.56 4.64 -8.95
CA MET A 22 3.67 3.77 -9.71
C MET A 22 2.59 4.55 -10.44
N GLU A 23 2.04 5.60 -9.82
CA GLU A 23 1.08 6.50 -10.45
C GLU A 23 1.68 7.27 -11.63
N LYS A 24 2.93 7.73 -11.52
CA LYS A 24 3.65 8.37 -12.65
C LYS A 24 3.87 7.39 -13.81
N ILE A 25 4.26 6.15 -13.50
CA ILE A 25 4.40 5.11 -14.52
C ILE A 25 3.04 4.80 -15.16
N PHE A 26 1.99 4.67 -14.37
CA PHE A 26 0.63 4.49 -14.88
C PHE A 26 0.22 5.65 -15.80
N LYS A 27 0.33 6.89 -15.35
CA LYS A 27 -0.02 8.09 -16.13
C LYS A 27 0.76 8.18 -17.45
N SER A 28 2.04 7.83 -17.44
CA SER A 28 2.90 7.96 -18.63
C SER A 28 2.77 6.79 -19.61
N LYS A 29 2.57 5.56 -19.14
CA LYS A 29 2.62 4.36 -19.98
C LYS A 29 1.26 3.70 -20.22
N VAL A 30 0.34 3.80 -19.28
CA VAL A 30 -0.94 3.07 -19.31
C VAL A 30 -2.12 3.96 -19.63
N ALA A 31 -2.26 5.09 -18.95
CA ALA A 31 -3.39 6.00 -19.13
C ALA A 31 -3.60 6.46 -20.60
N PRO A 32 -2.54 6.78 -21.38
CA PRO A 32 -2.71 7.13 -22.79
C PRO A 32 -3.28 5.99 -23.66
N ILE A 33 -3.14 4.75 -23.20
CA ILE A 33 -3.68 3.57 -23.91
C ILE A 33 -5.13 3.34 -23.50
N VAL A 34 -5.39 3.20 -22.20
CA VAL A 34 -6.70 2.79 -21.68
C VAL A 34 -7.77 3.89 -21.78
N ASN A 35 -7.36 5.15 -21.87
CA ASN A 35 -8.29 6.28 -22.01
C ASN A 35 -8.79 6.52 -23.46
N LYS A 36 -8.23 5.85 -24.44
CA LYS A 36 -8.73 5.93 -25.84
C LYS A 36 -10.17 5.39 -25.90
N PRO A 37 -11.10 6.07 -26.62
CA PRO A 37 -12.49 5.62 -26.73
C PRO A 37 -12.61 4.15 -27.19
N VAL A 38 -11.85 3.77 -28.21
CA VAL A 38 -11.80 2.39 -28.74
C VAL A 38 -11.36 1.40 -27.64
N MET A 39 -10.35 1.75 -26.85
CA MET A 39 -9.88 0.89 -25.76
C MET A 39 -10.90 0.75 -24.63
N LYS A 40 -11.67 1.78 -24.33
CA LYS A 40 -12.78 1.69 -23.37
C LYS A 40 -13.82 0.66 -23.80
N VAL A 41 -14.18 0.65 -25.09
CA VAL A 41 -15.10 -0.34 -25.67
C VAL A 41 -14.48 -1.74 -25.63
N LEU A 42 -13.23 -1.91 -26.10
CA LEU A 42 -12.54 -3.20 -26.11
C LEU A 42 -12.35 -3.78 -24.68
N CYS A 43 -12.08 -2.93 -23.71
CA CYS A 43 -11.98 -3.34 -22.29
C CYS A 43 -13.33 -3.70 -21.66
N ALA A 44 -14.45 -3.38 -22.29
CA ALA A 44 -15.79 -3.78 -21.84
C ALA A 44 -16.21 -5.16 -22.38
N ILE A 45 -15.56 -5.67 -23.45
CA ILE A 45 -15.90 -6.96 -24.07
C ILE A 45 -15.30 -8.11 -23.26
N PRO A 46 -16.11 -9.04 -22.72
CA PRO A 46 -15.61 -10.22 -22.01
C PRO A 46 -14.67 -11.07 -22.88
N GLY A 47 -13.59 -11.56 -22.29
CA GLY A 47 -12.56 -12.34 -22.99
C GLY A 47 -11.50 -11.46 -23.67
N LEU A 48 -11.86 -10.48 -24.48
CA LEU A 48 -10.92 -9.57 -25.13
C LEU A 48 -10.20 -8.66 -24.11
N ASN A 49 -10.92 -8.22 -23.08
CA ASN A 49 -10.35 -7.44 -21.97
C ASN A 49 -9.21 -8.19 -21.27
N GLN A 50 -9.31 -9.49 -21.08
CA GLN A 50 -8.27 -10.28 -20.41
C GLN A 50 -6.95 -10.29 -21.20
N VAL A 51 -7.02 -10.38 -22.53
CA VAL A 51 -5.86 -10.32 -23.41
C VAL A 51 -5.18 -8.96 -23.32
N ILE A 52 -5.97 -7.88 -23.36
CA ILE A 52 -5.48 -6.51 -23.26
C ILE A 52 -4.84 -6.29 -21.87
N PHE A 53 -5.53 -6.67 -20.80
CA PHE A 53 -5.02 -6.50 -19.43
C PHE A 53 -3.74 -7.31 -19.19
N LYS A 54 -3.65 -8.52 -19.71
CA LYS A 54 -2.42 -9.32 -19.66
C LYS A 54 -1.26 -8.63 -20.38
N LYS A 55 -1.52 -8.04 -21.57
CA LYS A 55 -0.50 -7.30 -22.33
C LYS A 55 -0.03 -6.06 -21.57
N VAL A 56 -0.95 -5.28 -21.00
CA VAL A 56 -0.60 -4.10 -20.18
C VAL A 56 0.19 -4.50 -18.93
N ARG A 57 -0.26 -5.53 -18.21
CA ARG A 57 0.47 -6.07 -17.05
C ARG A 57 1.90 -6.45 -17.43
N ASN A 58 2.08 -7.23 -18.49
CA ASN A 58 3.40 -7.66 -18.91
C ASN A 58 4.29 -6.48 -19.33
N THR A 59 3.72 -5.46 -19.97
CA THR A 59 4.46 -4.22 -20.29
C THR A 59 4.93 -3.50 -19.03
N LEU A 60 4.09 -3.42 -17.99
CA LEU A 60 4.47 -2.84 -16.71
C LEU A 60 5.57 -3.67 -16.02
N LEU A 61 5.39 -4.98 -15.91
CA LEU A 61 6.37 -5.86 -15.28
C LEU A 61 7.72 -5.85 -16.02
N ASN A 62 7.69 -5.83 -17.35
CA ASN A 62 8.91 -5.73 -18.17
C ASN A 62 9.65 -4.40 -18.00
N ALA A 63 8.95 -3.32 -17.64
CA ALA A 63 9.60 -2.07 -17.29
C ALA A 63 10.48 -2.20 -16.04
N PHE A 64 10.16 -3.15 -15.16
CA PHE A 64 10.92 -3.50 -13.96
C PHE A 64 11.85 -4.72 -14.14
N GLY A 65 12.09 -5.16 -15.38
CA GLY A 65 12.97 -6.29 -15.69
C GLY A 65 12.28 -7.65 -15.86
N GLY A 66 10.95 -7.72 -15.72
CA GLY A 66 10.12 -8.88 -16.08
C GLY A 66 10.05 -10.00 -15.03
N LYS A 67 10.84 -9.95 -13.95
CA LYS A 67 10.86 -11.00 -12.90
C LYS A 67 10.12 -10.63 -11.63
N VAL A 68 9.50 -9.45 -11.58
CA VAL A 68 8.79 -8.95 -10.40
C VAL A 68 7.63 -9.87 -10.05
N ARG A 69 7.63 -10.38 -8.82
CA ARG A 69 6.58 -11.19 -8.22
C ARG A 69 5.64 -10.37 -7.35
N GLU A 70 6.18 -9.27 -6.77
CA GLU A 70 5.41 -8.39 -5.93
C GLU A 70 5.94 -6.95 -5.94
N ILE A 71 5.01 -5.99 -5.84
CA ILE A 71 5.27 -4.56 -5.71
C ILE A 71 4.61 -4.11 -4.41
N VAL A 72 5.41 -3.77 -3.42
CA VAL A 72 4.95 -3.22 -2.15
C VAL A 72 5.01 -1.70 -2.21
N MET A 73 3.88 -1.04 -2.00
CA MET A 73 3.79 0.41 -1.94
C MET A 73 3.54 0.86 -0.51
N GLY A 74 4.30 1.85 -0.04
CA GLY A 74 4.16 2.38 1.32
C GLY A 74 4.43 3.88 1.39
N GLY A 75 4.18 4.47 2.56
CA GLY A 75 4.47 5.87 2.86
C GLY A 75 3.43 6.89 2.37
N ALA A 76 2.42 6.48 1.62
CA ALA A 76 1.29 7.31 1.21
C ALA A 76 0.12 6.45 0.72
N ALA A 77 -1.08 7.04 0.67
CA ALA A 77 -2.24 6.39 0.08
C ALA A 77 -2.09 6.25 -1.45
N LEU A 78 -2.46 5.09 -1.97
CA LEU A 78 -2.54 4.87 -3.42
C LEU A 78 -3.82 5.50 -3.97
N ASN A 79 -3.72 6.18 -5.12
CA ASN A 79 -4.88 6.74 -5.80
C ASN A 79 -5.90 5.62 -6.15
N PRO A 80 -7.18 5.75 -5.73
CA PRO A 80 -8.19 4.69 -5.92
C PRO A 80 -8.45 4.33 -7.39
N ASP A 81 -8.35 5.29 -8.32
CA ASP A 81 -8.55 5.00 -9.74
C ASP A 81 -7.37 4.20 -10.31
N VAL A 82 -6.15 4.48 -9.85
CA VAL A 82 -4.96 3.72 -10.23
C VAL A 82 -5.02 2.32 -9.65
N GLU A 83 -5.41 2.18 -8.38
CA GLU A 83 -5.63 0.88 -7.72
C GLU A 83 -6.62 0.02 -8.52
N LYS A 84 -7.76 0.59 -8.89
CA LYS A 84 -8.78 -0.08 -9.70
C LYS A 84 -8.21 -0.65 -11.00
N TRP A 85 -7.34 0.08 -11.68
CA TRP A 85 -6.68 -0.40 -12.89
C TRP A 85 -5.65 -1.49 -12.60
N PHE A 86 -4.82 -1.34 -11.55
CA PHE A 86 -3.84 -2.35 -11.17
C PHE A 86 -4.52 -3.69 -10.84
N ARG A 87 -5.66 -3.67 -10.13
CA ARG A 87 -6.47 -4.85 -9.87
C ARG A 87 -7.04 -5.47 -11.15
N ARG A 88 -7.56 -4.66 -12.08
CA ARG A 88 -8.05 -5.13 -13.39
C ARG A 88 -6.96 -5.82 -14.20
N PHE A 89 -5.74 -5.31 -14.16
CA PHE A 89 -4.59 -5.92 -14.83
C PHE A 89 -4.06 -7.14 -14.09
N LYS A 90 -4.53 -7.42 -12.88
CA LYS A 90 -3.97 -8.43 -11.97
C LYS A 90 -2.46 -8.17 -11.75
N LEU A 91 -2.08 -6.89 -11.58
CA LEU A 91 -0.72 -6.53 -11.22
C LEU A 91 -0.45 -7.06 -9.80
N PRO A 92 0.70 -7.72 -9.54
CA PRO A 92 1.04 -8.20 -8.21
C PRO A 92 1.49 -7.03 -7.32
N PHE A 93 0.55 -6.37 -6.65
CA PHE A 93 0.85 -5.24 -5.78
C PHE A 93 0.08 -5.30 -4.47
N THR A 94 0.67 -4.73 -3.45
CA THR A 94 0.06 -4.48 -2.16
C THR A 94 0.41 -3.09 -1.64
N VAL A 95 -0.32 -2.63 -0.64
CA VAL A 95 -0.03 -1.40 0.07
C VAL A 95 0.27 -1.75 1.52
N GLY A 96 1.48 -1.45 1.98
CA GLY A 96 1.87 -1.59 3.38
C GLY A 96 1.70 -0.27 4.14
N TYR A 97 1.51 -0.36 5.44
CA TYR A 97 1.42 0.77 6.35
C TYR A 97 2.51 0.70 7.41
N GLY A 98 3.07 1.86 7.70
CA GLY A 98 4.06 1.98 8.73
C GLY A 98 4.64 3.39 8.83
N MET A 99 5.55 3.55 9.80
CA MET A 99 6.19 4.81 10.11
C MET A 99 7.58 4.55 10.70
N THR A 100 8.43 5.57 10.73
CA THR A 100 9.80 5.45 11.24
C THR A 100 9.83 4.91 12.66
N GLU A 101 8.89 5.31 13.50
CA GLU A 101 8.72 4.91 14.88
C GLU A 101 8.35 3.44 15.06
N ALA A 102 8.06 2.73 13.97
CA ALA A 102 7.70 1.30 13.95
C ALA A 102 8.68 0.44 13.12
N ALA A 103 9.86 0.91 12.81
CA ALA A 103 11.03 0.26 12.19
C ALA A 103 10.81 -0.55 10.88
N PRO A 104 10.22 -0.08 9.83
CA PRO A 104 9.17 0.91 9.69
C PRO A 104 7.77 0.32 9.54
N LEU A 105 7.62 -1.04 9.39
CA LEU A 105 6.39 -1.69 8.94
C LEU A 105 5.48 -2.08 10.12
N MET A 106 4.21 -1.74 10.02
CA MET A 106 3.17 -2.14 10.97
C MET A 106 2.11 -3.05 10.35
N ALA A 107 1.78 -2.84 9.08
CA ALA A 107 0.77 -3.65 8.42
C ALA A 107 1.18 -3.99 6.99
N TYR A 108 0.83 -5.21 6.59
CA TYR A 108 1.11 -5.77 5.28
C TYR A 108 0.18 -6.96 5.01
N GLU A 109 -0.10 -7.23 3.75
CA GLU A 109 -0.75 -8.45 3.29
C GLU A 109 -0.21 -8.80 1.91
N ASP A 110 -0.04 -10.06 1.62
CA ASP A 110 0.35 -10.53 0.30
C ASP A 110 -0.62 -10.06 -0.79
N TRP A 111 -0.12 -9.74 -1.97
CA TRP A 111 -0.91 -9.13 -3.03
C TRP A 111 -2.15 -9.93 -3.45
N TRP A 112 -2.16 -11.25 -3.27
CA TRP A 112 -3.31 -12.12 -3.60
C TRP A 112 -4.41 -12.15 -2.51
N GLU A 113 -4.09 -11.75 -1.29
CA GLU A 113 -5.04 -11.62 -0.16
C GLU A 113 -5.38 -10.15 0.14
N PHE A 114 -4.61 -9.23 -0.41
CA PHE A 114 -4.71 -7.80 -0.15
C PHE A 114 -6.12 -7.25 -0.44
N ALA A 115 -6.80 -6.76 0.59
CA ALA A 115 -8.11 -6.12 0.49
C ALA A 115 -8.02 -4.74 -0.16
N SER A 116 -9.00 -4.39 -1.01
CA SER A 116 -9.01 -3.09 -1.69
C SER A 116 -9.10 -1.93 -0.70
N LYS A 117 -8.27 -0.90 -0.91
CA LYS A 117 -8.19 0.31 -0.08
C LYS A 117 -7.72 0.07 1.36
N SER A 118 -7.31 -1.13 1.71
CA SER A 118 -6.67 -1.41 3.00
C SER A 118 -5.16 -1.17 2.93
N CYS A 119 -4.49 -1.36 4.06
CA CYS A 119 -3.05 -1.45 4.16
C CYS A 119 -2.60 -2.84 4.61
N GLY A 120 -3.48 -3.87 4.43
CA GLY A 120 -3.25 -5.19 4.96
C GLY A 120 -3.58 -5.31 6.44
N LYS A 121 -3.12 -6.38 7.05
CA LYS A 121 -3.27 -6.70 8.48
C LYS A 121 -2.00 -6.35 9.24
N ALA A 122 -2.11 -6.21 10.56
CA ALA A 122 -0.95 -6.08 11.43
C ALA A 122 0.02 -7.26 11.20
N ILE A 123 1.32 -6.97 11.12
CA ILE A 123 2.35 -8.02 11.03
C ILE A 123 2.54 -8.70 12.40
N ASP A 124 3.10 -9.90 12.41
CA ASP A 124 3.21 -10.75 13.61
C ASP A 124 3.94 -10.12 14.80
N THR A 125 4.77 -9.10 14.55
CA THR A 125 5.55 -8.40 15.58
C THR A 125 4.86 -7.20 16.20
N VAL A 126 3.66 -6.84 15.69
CA VAL A 126 2.90 -5.65 16.08
C VAL A 126 1.44 -6.00 16.34
N GLU A 127 0.93 -5.51 17.45
CA GLU A 127 -0.50 -5.41 17.70
C GLU A 127 -0.99 -4.02 17.26
N VAL A 128 -2.16 -3.95 16.63
CA VAL A 128 -2.80 -2.69 16.24
C VAL A 128 -4.21 -2.63 16.82
N ARG A 129 -4.57 -1.48 17.37
CA ARG A 129 -5.94 -1.17 17.78
C ARG A 129 -6.39 0.16 17.20
N ILE A 130 -7.69 0.36 17.12
CA ILE A 130 -8.30 1.66 16.83
C ILE A 130 -8.85 2.18 18.15
N ASP A 131 -8.47 3.40 18.52
CA ASP A 131 -9.00 4.09 19.69
C ASP A 131 -10.42 4.60 19.39
N SER A 132 -11.37 3.68 19.51
CA SER A 132 -12.78 3.88 19.19
C SER A 132 -13.66 2.90 19.95
N GLU A 133 -14.88 3.32 20.29
CA GLU A 133 -15.91 2.43 20.87
C GLU A 133 -16.38 1.34 19.89
N ASP A 134 -16.28 1.61 18.59
CA ASP A 134 -16.60 0.68 17.52
C ASP A 134 -15.53 0.78 16.42
N PRO A 135 -14.44 0.01 16.49
CA PRO A 135 -13.30 0.09 15.58
C PRO A 135 -13.66 -0.31 14.13
N TYR A 136 -14.82 -0.89 13.92
CA TYR A 136 -15.28 -1.33 12.60
C TYR A 136 -16.08 -0.25 11.85
N ASN A 137 -16.80 0.60 12.57
CA ASN A 137 -17.71 1.58 11.98
C ASN A 137 -17.38 3.03 12.36
N LYS A 138 -16.68 3.25 13.48
CA LYS A 138 -16.35 4.58 13.99
C LYS A 138 -14.84 4.82 13.92
N VAL A 139 -14.45 5.81 13.12
CA VAL A 139 -13.05 6.19 12.94
C VAL A 139 -12.43 6.61 14.27
N GLY A 140 -11.26 6.08 14.58
CA GLY A 140 -10.46 6.44 15.74
C GLY A 140 -8.97 6.48 15.39
N GLU A 141 -8.13 6.90 16.34
CA GLU A 141 -6.69 6.89 16.16
C GLU A 141 -6.17 5.46 16.09
N ILE A 142 -5.32 5.18 15.10
CA ILE A 142 -4.58 3.92 15.01
C ILE A 142 -3.49 3.95 16.07
N GLN A 143 -3.47 2.95 16.95
CA GLN A 143 -2.46 2.78 17.97
C GLN A 143 -1.76 1.43 17.80
N ALA A 144 -0.47 1.38 18.07
CA ALA A 144 0.37 0.21 17.85
C ALA A 144 1.20 -0.15 19.07
N ARG A 145 1.42 -1.46 19.28
CA ARG A 145 2.30 -1.99 20.32
C ARG A 145 3.03 -3.22 19.79
N GLY A 146 4.32 -3.34 20.03
CA GLY A 146 5.09 -4.50 19.56
C GLY A 146 6.59 -4.33 19.64
N MET A 147 7.31 -5.36 19.22
CA MET A 147 8.77 -5.41 19.33
C MET A 147 9.51 -4.42 18.43
N ASN A 148 8.91 -3.99 17.35
CA ASN A 148 9.47 -3.03 16.40
C ASN A 148 9.04 -1.58 16.66
N ILE A 149 8.26 -1.33 17.72
CA ILE A 149 7.90 0.03 18.12
C ILE A 149 9.07 0.67 18.88
N MET A 150 9.37 1.93 18.56
CA MET A 150 10.44 2.69 19.20
C MET A 150 10.28 2.71 20.72
N SER A 151 11.39 2.79 21.46
CA SER A 151 11.40 3.03 22.92
C SER A 151 11.19 4.50 23.27
N GLY A 152 11.33 5.41 22.30
CA GLY A 152 11.15 6.85 22.49
C GLY A 152 12.04 7.70 21.59
N TYR A 153 11.86 9.01 21.67
CA TYR A 153 12.67 9.98 20.94
C TYR A 153 13.95 10.32 21.71
N TYR A 154 15.07 10.31 21.01
CA TYR A 154 16.37 10.57 21.62
C TYR A 154 16.43 11.96 22.29
N LYS A 155 16.77 11.98 23.60
CA LYS A 155 16.84 13.20 24.44
C LYS A 155 15.58 14.09 24.39
N ASN A 156 14.40 13.49 24.18
CA ASN A 156 13.13 14.21 24.15
C ASN A 156 12.06 13.42 24.90
N GLU A 157 12.10 13.52 26.23
CA GLU A 157 11.18 12.81 27.12
C GLU A 157 9.74 13.29 26.97
N GLU A 158 9.53 14.59 26.74
CA GLU A 158 8.22 15.19 26.56
C GLU A 158 7.53 14.62 25.32
N ALA A 159 8.20 14.64 24.16
CA ALA A 159 7.67 14.04 22.94
C ALA A 159 7.49 12.52 23.08
N THR A 160 8.39 11.85 23.79
CA THR A 160 8.25 10.41 24.06
C THR A 160 6.99 10.13 24.87
N LYS A 161 6.77 10.86 25.96
CA LYS A 161 5.57 10.70 26.79
C LYS A 161 4.28 11.01 26.02
N ALA A 162 4.29 12.02 25.15
CA ALA A 162 3.16 12.36 24.30
C ALA A 162 2.85 11.30 23.22
N ALA A 163 3.88 10.57 22.76
CA ALA A 163 3.75 9.55 21.74
C ALA A 163 3.13 8.24 22.25
N PHE A 164 2.99 8.05 23.56
CA PHE A 164 2.43 6.84 24.14
C PHE A 164 1.19 7.11 25.00
N THR A 165 0.29 6.15 25.03
CA THR A 165 -0.81 6.12 25.99
C THR A 165 -0.33 5.63 27.35
N GLU A 166 -1.14 5.83 28.41
CA GLU A 166 -0.81 5.35 29.77
C GLU A 166 -0.67 3.83 29.85
N ASP A 167 -1.39 3.09 29.00
CA ASP A 167 -1.33 1.63 28.88
C ASP A 167 -0.29 1.13 27.85
N GLY A 168 0.61 2.02 27.39
CA GLY A 168 1.82 1.68 26.64
C GLY A 168 1.63 1.47 25.14
N TRP A 169 0.54 1.95 24.54
CA TRP A 169 0.36 1.95 23.09
C TRP A 169 0.94 3.20 22.45
N MET A 170 1.67 3.04 21.37
CA MET A 170 2.16 4.17 20.59
C MET A 170 1.01 4.79 19.79
N ARG A 171 0.85 6.10 19.89
CA ARG A 171 -0.05 6.92 19.09
C ARG A 171 0.57 7.16 17.72
N THR A 172 -0.11 6.81 16.65
CA THR A 172 0.44 7.01 15.31
C THR A 172 0.13 8.38 14.73
N GLY A 173 -0.88 9.08 15.26
CA GLY A 173 -1.43 10.29 14.66
C GLY A 173 -2.21 10.02 13.37
N ASP A 174 -2.38 8.77 12.96
CA ASP A 174 -3.20 8.38 11.82
C ASP A 174 -4.57 7.89 12.31
N LEU A 175 -5.60 8.24 11.56
CA LEU A 175 -6.99 7.83 11.83
C LEU A 175 -7.38 6.67 10.93
N GLY A 176 -8.11 5.70 11.45
CA GLY A 176 -8.47 4.50 10.69
C GLY A 176 -9.65 3.72 11.22
N LEU A 177 -9.91 2.60 10.53
CA LEU A 177 -10.89 1.57 10.84
C LEU A 177 -10.25 0.20 10.63
N LEU A 178 -10.81 -0.81 11.25
CA LEU A 178 -10.59 -2.23 10.93
C LEU A 178 -11.80 -2.79 10.17
N ASP A 179 -11.60 -3.90 9.45
CA ASP A 179 -12.70 -4.79 9.11
C ASP A 179 -12.69 -6.05 9.98
N GLU A 180 -13.71 -6.89 9.85
CA GLU A 180 -13.87 -8.15 10.61
C GLU A 180 -12.70 -9.14 10.38
N LYS A 181 -11.91 -8.95 9.32
CA LYS A 181 -10.74 -9.77 8.99
C LYS A 181 -9.44 -9.20 9.54
N GLY A 182 -9.49 -8.03 10.20
CA GLY A 182 -8.33 -7.32 10.74
C GLY A 182 -7.57 -6.46 9.71
N ASN A 183 -8.14 -6.21 8.53
CA ASN A 183 -7.53 -5.26 7.59
C ASN A 183 -7.66 -3.83 8.10
N ILE A 184 -6.60 -3.06 7.96
CA ILE A 184 -6.50 -1.67 8.41
C ILE A 184 -6.82 -0.73 7.25
N PHE A 185 -7.72 0.21 7.48
CA PHE A 185 -8.13 1.24 6.51
C PHE A 185 -7.80 2.62 7.05
N ILE A 186 -6.79 3.27 6.50
CA ILE A 186 -6.42 4.65 6.86
C ILE A 186 -7.46 5.61 6.30
N LYS A 187 -7.92 6.55 7.13
CA LYS A 187 -8.94 7.56 6.80
C LYS A 187 -8.40 8.99 6.79
N GLY A 188 -7.24 9.22 7.41
CA GLY A 188 -6.62 10.53 7.47
C GLY A 188 -5.57 10.64 8.56
N ARG A 189 -5.22 11.87 8.91
CA ARG A 189 -4.40 12.20 10.07
C ARG A 189 -5.21 13.02 11.08
N SER A 190 -4.86 12.87 12.37
CA SER A 190 -5.42 13.64 13.47
C SER A 190 -4.91 15.09 13.49
#